data_02b5ca547d7790698b6358c6e359bc20
#
_entry.id   02b5ca547d7790698b6358c6e359bc20
#
_cell.length_a   1.000
_cell.length_b   1.000
_cell.length_c   1.000
_cell.angle_alpha   90.00
_cell.angle_beta   90.00
_cell.angle_gamma   90.00
#
_symmetry.space_group_name_H-M   'P 1'
#
loop_
_entity.id
_entity.type
_entity.pdbx_description
1 polymer ?
#
loop_
_entity_poly.entity_id
_entity_poly.type
_entity_poly.pdbx_seq_one_letter_code
_entity_poly.pdbx_strand_id
1 'polypeptide(L)'
;MNHTDAIIIGAGPCGLFQAFQLGLQGMRCHLIEAMPIAGGQCSELYPDKPIYDIPAIPELQAAQLCDQLKQQIKPFDPVFHFNQTVSHIDTDAQRLQVETSAGLRLHCSNVIIATGAGAFTAVKLRVEGIERFENTQLFYGQTPVDNIEQKSVVVTGDTPAAINTAIDCAASSKLITLLHRKRRLQIEPEQQHRIAALQQADKLQLVHGKIVAATGAKTLDKLRVQLQSRDEIEIPTDTLIARLGNSPKGNDFNSWNLATERNLITVDAADFSTSREGIYAVGDINTYPGKRKLILCGFHEATLVAFAIAKKMQPSESIHTLYTTTSTVLQQRLGLA
;
A
#
# COMPACT_ATOMS: atom_id res chain seq x y z
N MET A 1 28.18 -8.25 3.69
CA MET A 1 27.27 -9.38 3.42
C MET A 1 25.88 -8.96 3.82
N ASN A 2 24.95 -8.91 2.88
CA ASN A 2 23.57 -8.48 3.14
C ASN A 2 22.76 -9.65 3.74
N HIS A 3 23.07 -10.03 4.98
CA HIS A 3 22.37 -11.08 5.70
C HIS A 3 21.57 -10.48 6.85
N THR A 4 20.30 -10.86 6.97
CA THR A 4 19.38 -10.51 8.04
C THR A 4 18.67 -11.75 8.60
N ASP A 5 18.11 -11.68 9.79
CA ASP A 5 17.39 -12.81 10.39
C ASP A 5 16.07 -13.08 9.65
N ALA A 6 15.42 -12.01 9.20
CA ALA A 6 14.16 -12.11 8.48
C ALA A 6 13.99 -11.02 7.40
N ILE A 7 13.26 -11.35 6.32
CA ILE A 7 12.75 -10.40 5.33
C ILE A 7 11.22 -10.43 5.38
N ILE A 8 10.62 -9.25 5.53
CA ILE A 8 9.17 -9.06 5.50
C ILE A 8 8.80 -8.48 4.13
N ILE A 9 7.90 -9.12 3.41
CA ILE A 9 7.40 -8.66 2.12
C ILE A 9 6.06 -7.97 2.33
N GLY A 10 6.05 -6.65 2.20
CA GLY A 10 4.92 -5.76 2.47
C GLY A 10 5.06 -5.03 3.80
N ALA A 11 4.95 -3.70 3.76
CA ALA A 11 5.01 -2.81 4.92
C ALA A 11 3.64 -2.21 5.27
N GLY A 12 2.55 -2.97 5.07
CA GLY A 12 1.23 -2.66 5.61
C GLY A 12 1.17 -2.88 7.12
N PRO A 13 0.00 -2.68 7.78
CA PRO A 13 -0.13 -2.81 9.22
C PRO A 13 0.42 -4.11 9.79
N CYS A 14 0.12 -5.26 9.13
CA CYS A 14 0.63 -6.57 9.57
C CYS A 14 2.14 -6.69 9.44
N GLY A 15 2.73 -6.19 8.33
CA GLY A 15 4.18 -6.22 8.12
C GLY A 15 4.93 -5.31 9.10
N LEU A 16 4.39 -4.13 9.39
CA LEU A 16 4.94 -3.23 10.41
C LEU A 16 4.90 -3.88 11.80
N PHE A 17 3.75 -4.45 12.18
CA PHE A 17 3.64 -5.15 13.47
C PHE A 17 4.50 -6.41 13.53
N GLN A 18 4.70 -7.11 12.41
CA GLN A 18 5.65 -8.23 12.32
C GLN A 18 7.09 -7.78 12.64
N ALA A 19 7.50 -6.63 12.12
CA ALA A 19 8.82 -6.07 12.43
C ALA A 19 8.97 -5.76 13.93
N PHE A 20 7.92 -5.24 14.57
CA PHE A 20 7.88 -5.03 16.02
C PHE A 20 8.04 -6.34 16.78
N GLN A 21 7.29 -7.36 16.43
CA GLN A 21 7.34 -8.66 17.11
C GLN A 21 8.70 -9.36 16.95
N LEU A 22 9.31 -9.27 15.75
CA LEU A 22 10.68 -9.76 15.53
C LEU A 22 11.69 -9.02 16.40
N GLY A 23 11.58 -7.68 16.47
CA GLY A 23 12.43 -6.85 17.31
C GLY A 23 12.34 -7.20 18.79
N LEU A 24 11.14 -7.49 19.32
CA LEU A 24 10.96 -7.99 20.69
C LEU A 24 11.69 -9.32 20.91
N GLN A 25 11.79 -10.19 19.91
CA GLN A 25 12.58 -11.41 19.97
C GLN A 25 14.09 -11.18 19.72
N GLY A 26 14.53 -9.93 19.50
CA GLY A 26 15.93 -9.56 19.24
C GLY A 26 16.42 -9.88 17.83
N MET A 27 15.50 -10.06 16.90
CA MET A 27 15.79 -10.35 15.49
C MET A 27 15.80 -9.07 14.64
N ARG A 28 16.75 -8.98 13.73
CA ARG A 28 16.82 -7.91 12.72
C ARG A 28 16.04 -8.28 11.48
N CYS A 29 15.35 -7.31 10.89
CA CYS A 29 14.59 -7.55 9.68
C CYS A 29 14.74 -6.43 8.65
N HIS A 30 14.53 -6.79 7.39
CA HIS A 30 14.33 -5.87 6.28
C HIS A 30 12.87 -5.96 5.83
N LEU A 31 12.28 -4.80 5.47
CA LEU A 31 10.96 -4.74 4.85
C LEU A 31 11.11 -4.33 3.39
N ILE A 32 10.49 -5.10 2.49
CA ILE A 32 10.42 -4.78 1.06
C ILE A 32 8.99 -4.32 0.76
N GLU A 33 8.84 -3.10 0.25
CA GLU A 33 7.54 -2.49 -0.02
C GLU A 33 7.48 -1.96 -1.45
N ALA A 34 6.39 -2.31 -2.13
CA ALA A 34 6.17 -1.90 -3.52
C ALA A 34 5.87 -0.40 -3.66
N MET A 35 5.31 0.20 -2.62
CA MET A 35 4.95 1.62 -2.57
C MET A 35 6.13 2.49 -2.12
N PRO A 36 6.11 3.81 -2.38
CA PRO A 36 7.14 4.73 -1.90
C PRO A 36 7.09 4.99 -0.39
N ILE A 37 6.02 4.57 0.28
CA ILE A 37 5.80 4.75 1.72
C ILE A 37 5.26 3.47 2.36
N ALA A 38 5.52 3.29 3.66
CA ALA A 38 4.93 2.23 4.44
C ALA A 38 3.48 2.56 4.85
N GLY A 39 2.65 1.52 4.99
CA GLY A 39 1.27 1.60 5.45
C GLY A 39 0.28 0.80 4.59
N GLY A 40 0.69 0.38 3.39
CA GLY A 40 -0.12 -0.46 2.50
C GLY A 40 -1.48 0.16 2.19
N GLN A 41 -2.55 -0.64 2.27
CA GLN A 41 -3.92 -0.19 1.98
C GLN A 41 -4.37 0.98 2.85
N CYS A 42 -3.97 0.99 4.12
CA CYS A 42 -4.38 2.01 5.09
C CYS A 42 -3.84 3.40 4.72
N SER A 43 -2.63 3.49 4.16
CA SER A 43 -2.04 4.76 3.75
C SER A 43 -2.41 5.14 2.31
N GLU A 44 -2.62 4.16 1.42
CA GLU A 44 -2.79 4.43 -0.01
C GLU A 44 -4.26 4.49 -0.45
N LEU A 45 -5.11 3.58 0.05
CA LEU A 45 -6.49 3.47 -0.46
C LEU A 45 -7.49 4.28 0.34
N TYR A 46 -7.30 4.38 1.64
CA TYR A 46 -8.29 5.01 2.54
C TYR A 46 -7.65 5.61 3.79
N PRO A 47 -6.68 6.55 3.64
CA PRO A 47 -5.93 7.11 4.76
C PRO A 47 -6.82 7.77 5.82
N ASP A 48 -7.89 8.42 5.39
CA ASP A 48 -8.83 9.16 6.26
C ASP A 48 -9.99 8.31 6.77
N LYS A 49 -10.06 7.02 6.38
CA LYS A 49 -11.16 6.15 6.79
C LYS A 49 -11.01 5.78 8.26
N PRO A 50 -12.05 5.98 9.09
CA PRO A 50 -12.00 5.59 10.49
C PRO A 50 -12.01 4.06 10.65
N ILE A 51 -11.22 3.58 11.60
CA ILE A 51 -11.13 2.18 12.03
C ILE A 51 -11.59 2.12 13.48
N TYR A 52 -12.46 1.16 13.81
CA TYR A 52 -13.11 1.04 15.11
C TYR A 52 -12.79 -0.29 15.82
N ASP A 53 -12.10 -1.21 15.14
CA ASP A 53 -11.88 -2.59 15.60
C ASP A 53 -10.42 -2.89 15.99
N ILE A 54 -9.67 -1.85 16.37
CA ILE A 54 -8.36 -2.00 17.02
C ILE A 54 -8.56 -1.98 18.54
N PRO A 55 -8.13 -3.03 19.26
CA PRO A 55 -8.32 -3.11 20.70
C PRO A 55 -7.81 -1.87 21.45
N ALA A 56 -8.59 -1.40 22.42
CA ALA A 56 -8.33 -0.24 23.25
C ALA A 56 -8.25 1.12 22.52
N ILE A 57 -8.51 1.15 21.21
CA ILE A 57 -8.60 2.38 20.44
C ILE A 57 -10.02 2.49 19.89
N PRO A 58 -10.89 3.35 20.48
CA PRO A 58 -12.29 3.46 20.08
C PRO A 58 -12.46 3.89 18.61
N GLU A 59 -11.59 4.78 18.13
CA GLU A 59 -11.55 5.27 16.77
C GLU A 59 -10.18 5.84 16.44
N LEU A 60 -9.65 5.53 15.25
CA LEU A 60 -8.52 6.24 14.66
C LEU A 60 -8.58 6.16 13.14
N GLN A 61 -7.96 7.12 12.48
CA GLN A 61 -7.83 7.08 11.01
C GLN A 61 -6.81 6.01 10.59
N ALA A 62 -7.02 5.41 9.42
CA ALA A 62 -6.15 4.36 8.90
C ALA A 62 -4.68 4.80 8.75
N ALA A 63 -4.43 6.04 8.31
CA ALA A 63 -3.09 6.61 8.26
C ALA A 63 -2.46 6.73 9.65
N GLN A 64 -3.22 7.16 10.66
CA GLN A 64 -2.75 7.30 12.03
C GLN A 64 -2.33 5.96 12.64
N LEU A 65 -3.06 4.86 12.32
CA LEU A 65 -2.64 3.51 12.73
C LEU A 65 -1.25 3.18 12.19
N CYS A 66 -1.01 3.45 10.92
CA CYS A 66 0.29 3.20 10.30
C CYS A 66 1.40 4.08 10.91
N ASP A 67 1.10 5.33 11.25
CA ASP A 67 2.07 6.22 11.90
C ASP A 67 2.44 5.74 13.30
N GLN A 68 1.45 5.26 14.08
CA GLN A 68 1.70 4.67 15.39
C GLN A 68 2.55 3.39 15.29
N LEU A 69 2.24 2.50 14.32
CA LEU A 69 3.05 1.30 14.08
C LEU A 69 4.48 1.63 13.66
N LYS A 70 4.68 2.63 12.81
CA LYS A 70 6.03 3.14 12.46
C LYS A 70 6.79 3.68 13.67
N GLN A 71 6.11 4.37 14.58
CA GLN A 71 6.72 4.81 15.84
C GLN A 71 7.09 3.62 16.73
N GLN A 72 6.24 2.61 16.79
CA GLN A 72 6.45 1.43 17.62
C GLN A 72 7.69 0.60 17.22
N ILE A 73 8.02 0.59 15.92
CA ILE A 73 9.19 -0.16 15.41
C ILE A 73 10.51 0.62 15.46
N LYS A 74 10.48 1.94 15.72
CA LYS A 74 11.70 2.78 15.74
C LYS A 74 12.85 2.23 16.58
N PRO A 75 12.64 1.68 17.80
CA PRO A 75 13.74 1.16 18.61
C PRO A 75 14.51 0.02 17.96
N PHE A 76 13.91 -0.68 16.99
CA PHE A 76 14.51 -1.85 16.35
C PHE A 76 15.19 -1.53 15.02
N ASP A 77 15.04 -0.30 14.52
CA ASP A 77 15.67 0.24 13.30
C ASP A 77 15.63 -0.72 12.09
N PRO A 78 14.44 -1.21 11.68
CA PRO A 78 14.33 -2.10 10.55
C PRO A 78 14.70 -1.38 9.24
N VAL A 79 15.33 -2.09 8.31
CA VAL A 79 15.73 -1.52 7.03
C VAL A 79 14.58 -1.61 6.02
N PHE A 80 14.20 -0.48 5.43
CA PHE A 80 13.16 -0.42 4.40
C PHE A 80 13.74 -0.35 2.99
N HIS A 81 13.13 -1.11 2.08
CA HIS A 81 13.38 -1.08 0.64
C HIS A 81 12.08 -0.72 -0.07
N PHE A 82 11.89 0.57 -0.32
CA PHE A 82 10.69 1.10 -1.00
C PHE A 82 10.79 1.01 -2.52
N ASN A 83 9.63 1.11 -3.20
CA ASN A 83 9.49 1.06 -4.65
C ASN A 83 10.03 -0.24 -5.25
N GLN A 84 9.98 -1.33 -4.51
CA GLN A 84 10.48 -2.63 -4.94
C GLN A 84 9.48 -3.73 -4.66
N THR A 85 9.31 -4.63 -5.62
CA THR A 85 8.54 -5.87 -5.46
C THR A 85 9.50 -7.05 -5.43
N VAL A 86 9.16 -8.10 -4.69
CA VAL A 86 9.91 -9.35 -4.72
C VAL A 86 9.55 -10.11 -5.99
N SER A 87 10.56 -10.45 -6.78
CA SER A 87 10.43 -11.23 -8.02
C SER A 87 10.66 -12.72 -7.79
N HIS A 88 11.67 -13.07 -6.97
CA HIS A 88 12.05 -14.46 -6.71
C HIS A 88 12.37 -14.69 -5.24
N ILE A 89 12.07 -15.91 -4.78
CA ILE A 89 12.49 -16.45 -3.48
C ILE A 89 13.10 -17.82 -3.73
N ASP A 90 14.42 -17.90 -3.67
CA ASP A 90 15.17 -19.12 -3.87
C ASP A 90 15.80 -19.62 -2.57
N THR A 91 16.34 -20.82 -2.61
CA THR A 91 17.12 -21.38 -1.50
C THR A 91 18.54 -21.59 -2.00
N ASP A 92 19.51 -20.92 -1.36
CA ASP A 92 20.93 -21.07 -1.62
C ASP A 92 21.63 -21.58 -0.36
N ALA A 93 22.30 -22.73 -0.46
CA ALA A 93 23.10 -23.32 0.61
C ALA A 93 22.45 -23.27 2.01
N GLN A 94 21.18 -23.67 2.13
CA GLN A 94 20.36 -23.65 3.35
C GLN A 94 19.88 -22.27 3.83
N ARG A 95 20.02 -21.22 2.99
CA ARG A 95 19.50 -19.88 3.25
C ARG A 95 18.50 -19.47 2.20
N LEU A 96 17.58 -18.62 2.58
CA LEU A 96 16.65 -18.02 1.62
C LEU A 96 17.35 -16.80 0.97
N GLN A 97 17.24 -16.74 -0.35
CA GLN A 97 17.64 -15.59 -1.14
C GLN A 97 16.37 -14.92 -1.71
N VAL A 98 16.22 -13.64 -1.45
CA VAL A 98 15.14 -12.81 -1.99
C VAL A 98 15.71 -11.86 -3.01
N GLU A 99 15.17 -11.90 -4.23
CA GLU A 99 15.50 -10.96 -5.30
C GLU A 99 14.34 -10.01 -5.58
N THR A 100 14.65 -8.72 -5.75
CA THR A 100 13.65 -7.69 -6.03
C THR A 100 13.63 -7.29 -7.50
N SER A 101 12.56 -6.62 -7.92
CA SER A 101 12.43 -6.04 -9.27
C SER A 101 13.52 -5.01 -9.62
N ALA A 102 14.20 -4.44 -8.63
CA ALA A 102 15.32 -3.54 -8.81
C ALA A 102 16.69 -4.26 -8.86
N GLY A 103 16.70 -5.61 -8.82
CA GLY A 103 17.93 -6.42 -8.83
C GLY A 103 18.65 -6.50 -7.49
N LEU A 104 18.04 -6.02 -6.40
CA LEU A 104 18.58 -6.17 -5.05
C LEU A 104 18.45 -7.64 -4.62
N ARG A 105 19.55 -8.23 -4.14
CA ARG A 105 19.60 -9.59 -3.59
C ARG A 105 19.95 -9.56 -2.12
N LEU A 106 19.09 -10.16 -1.32
CA LEU A 106 19.22 -10.25 0.13
C LEU A 106 19.19 -11.71 0.56
N HIS A 107 20.00 -12.06 1.54
CA HIS A 107 20.01 -13.38 2.16
C HIS A 107 19.42 -13.29 3.57
N CYS A 108 18.57 -14.25 3.92
CA CYS A 108 17.95 -14.31 5.23
C CYS A 108 17.74 -15.76 5.69
N SER A 109 17.45 -15.92 6.98
CA SER A 109 17.05 -17.21 7.54
C SER A 109 15.55 -17.46 7.38
N ASN A 110 14.73 -16.41 7.33
CA ASN A 110 13.28 -16.50 7.27
C ASN A 110 12.69 -15.41 6.34
N VAL A 111 11.58 -15.73 5.68
CA VAL A 111 10.77 -14.80 4.88
C VAL A 111 9.36 -14.77 5.44
N ILE A 112 8.81 -13.59 5.66
CA ILE A 112 7.42 -13.40 6.07
C ILE A 112 6.66 -12.63 5.00
N ILE A 113 5.62 -13.24 4.42
CA ILE A 113 4.80 -12.64 3.38
C ILE A 113 3.63 -11.93 4.04
N ALA A 114 3.63 -10.59 3.98
CA ALA A 114 2.61 -9.70 4.56
C ALA A 114 2.00 -8.76 3.49
N THR A 115 1.87 -9.26 2.26
CA THR A 115 1.49 -8.46 1.07
C THR A 115 0.01 -8.06 1.04
N GLY A 116 -0.80 -8.52 1.99
CA GLY A 116 -2.23 -8.25 1.99
C GLY A 116 -2.92 -8.72 0.70
N ALA A 117 -3.65 -7.86 0.03
CA ALA A 117 -4.28 -8.17 -1.26
C ALA A 117 -3.29 -8.13 -2.46
N GLY A 118 -2.00 -7.99 -2.21
CA GLY A 118 -0.95 -7.87 -3.23
C GLY A 118 -0.48 -6.43 -3.45
N ALA A 119 0.52 -6.26 -4.30
CA ALA A 119 0.98 -4.93 -4.69
C ALA A 119 -0.13 -4.20 -5.46
N PHE A 120 -0.44 -3.00 -5.02
CA PHE A 120 -1.43 -2.18 -5.70
C PHE A 120 -0.78 -1.46 -6.87
N THR A 121 -1.35 -1.64 -8.05
CA THR A 121 -1.03 -0.81 -9.21
C THR A 121 -2.21 0.08 -9.51
N ALA A 122 -1.95 1.36 -9.74
CA ALA A 122 -2.98 2.27 -10.20
C ALA A 122 -3.64 1.73 -11.48
N VAL A 123 -4.97 1.74 -11.50
CA VAL A 123 -5.71 1.37 -12.71
C VAL A 123 -5.38 2.38 -13.80
N LYS A 124 -4.80 1.88 -14.89
CA LYS A 124 -4.39 2.71 -16.01
C LYS A 124 -5.57 3.12 -16.89
N LEU A 125 -5.50 4.32 -17.43
CA LEU A 125 -6.41 4.78 -18.46
C LEU A 125 -6.23 3.91 -19.74
N ARG A 126 -7.34 3.49 -20.31
CA ARG A 126 -7.36 2.72 -21.56
C ARG A 126 -7.64 3.66 -22.74
N VAL A 127 -6.69 4.54 -23.01
CA VAL A 127 -6.72 5.51 -24.11
C VAL A 127 -5.43 5.34 -24.91
N GLU A 128 -5.53 5.12 -26.19
CA GLU A 128 -4.39 4.84 -27.06
C GLU A 128 -3.36 5.98 -27.01
N GLY A 129 -2.08 5.63 -26.81
CA GLY A 129 -0.94 6.53 -26.80
C GLY A 129 -0.87 7.50 -25.62
N ILE A 130 -1.72 7.34 -24.59
CA ILE A 130 -1.72 8.23 -23.42
C ILE A 130 -0.53 7.98 -22.49
N GLU A 131 0.03 6.78 -22.53
CA GLU A 131 1.17 6.36 -21.73
C GLU A 131 2.43 7.20 -21.94
N ARG A 132 2.58 7.83 -23.11
CA ARG A 132 3.70 8.73 -23.43
C ARG A 132 3.77 9.97 -22.54
N PHE A 133 2.68 10.33 -21.88
CA PHE A 133 2.59 11.46 -20.98
C PHE A 133 2.78 11.07 -19.49
N GLU A 134 2.94 9.78 -19.19
CA GLU A 134 3.12 9.31 -17.81
C GLU A 134 4.36 9.94 -17.16
N ASN A 135 4.22 10.29 -15.89
CA ASN A 135 5.22 10.93 -15.06
C ASN A 135 5.71 12.32 -15.54
N THR A 136 5.12 12.85 -16.59
CA THR A 136 5.39 14.21 -17.08
C THR A 136 4.17 15.12 -16.99
N GLN A 137 3.04 14.67 -17.52
CA GLN A 137 1.76 15.38 -17.48
C GLN A 137 0.59 14.45 -17.10
N LEU A 138 0.77 13.12 -17.11
CA LEU A 138 -0.19 12.14 -16.63
C LEU A 138 0.34 11.48 -15.35
N PHE A 139 -0.45 11.59 -14.28
CA PHE A 139 -0.12 11.04 -12.96
C PHE A 139 -1.25 10.16 -12.44
N TYR A 140 -0.88 9.01 -11.86
CA TYR A 140 -1.82 8.07 -11.22
C TYR A 140 -1.76 8.10 -9.69
N GLY A 141 -0.79 8.80 -9.12
CA GLY A 141 -0.53 8.93 -7.69
C GLY A 141 -0.30 10.38 -7.27
N GLN A 142 0.74 10.59 -6.49
CA GLN A 142 1.19 11.94 -6.12
C GLN A 142 1.61 12.72 -7.37
N THR A 143 1.20 13.98 -7.41
CA THR A 143 1.51 14.87 -8.53
C THR A 143 2.41 15.99 -8.01
N PRO A 144 3.59 16.23 -8.64
CA PRO A 144 4.45 17.35 -8.24
C PRO A 144 3.72 18.69 -8.31
N VAL A 145 4.01 19.59 -7.37
CA VAL A 145 3.36 20.92 -7.27
C VAL A 145 3.52 21.72 -8.57
N ASP A 146 4.71 21.69 -9.18
CA ASP A 146 5.00 22.38 -10.45
C ASP A 146 4.13 21.92 -11.61
N ASN A 147 3.53 20.73 -11.50
CA ASN A 147 2.59 20.19 -12.48
C ASN A 147 1.14 20.60 -12.23
N ILE A 148 0.87 21.35 -11.16
CA ILE A 148 -0.48 21.79 -10.74
C ILE A 148 -0.55 23.32 -10.76
N GLU A 149 0.50 24.01 -10.31
CA GLU A 149 0.50 25.44 -10.11
C GLU A 149 0.23 26.21 -11.40
N GLN A 150 -0.80 27.08 -11.37
CA GLN A 150 -1.25 27.92 -12.49
C GLN A 150 -1.58 27.16 -13.78
N LYS A 151 -1.88 25.85 -13.70
CA LYS A 151 -2.19 24.98 -14.85
C LYS A 151 -3.67 24.62 -14.92
N SER A 152 -4.12 24.27 -16.13
CA SER A 152 -5.42 23.64 -16.38
C SER A 152 -5.29 22.15 -16.09
N VAL A 153 -5.86 21.71 -14.97
CA VAL A 153 -5.72 20.34 -14.46
C VAL A 153 -7.02 19.58 -14.65
N VAL A 154 -6.95 18.42 -15.26
CA VAL A 154 -8.07 17.48 -15.32
C VAL A 154 -7.84 16.39 -14.30
N VAL A 155 -8.78 16.21 -13.38
CA VAL A 155 -8.81 15.07 -12.45
C VAL A 155 -9.90 14.11 -12.89
N THR A 156 -9.56 12.85 -13.17
CA THR A 156 -10.54 11.85 -13.60
C THR A 156 -10.61 10.66 -12.64
N GLY A 157 -11.82 10.23 -12.32
CA GLY A 157 -12.09 9.06 -11.49
C GLY A 157 -13.47 9.10 -10.85
N ASP A 158 -13.96 7.92 -10.45
CA ASP A 158 -15.25 7.74 -9.77
C ASP A 158 -15.06 7.43 -8.27
N THR A 159 -13.92 7.76 -7.71
CA THR A 159 -13.53 7.43 -6.33
C THR A 159 -13.54 8.67 -5.44
N PRO A 160 -13.71 8.53 -4.11
CA PRO A 160 -13.55 9.65 -3.19
C PRO A 160 -12.18 10.33 -3.32
N ALA A 161 -11.12 9.57 -3.63
CA ALA A 161 -9.78 10.10 -3.85
C ALA A 161 -9.71 11.06 -5.06
N ALA A 162 -10.49 10.84 -6.13
CA ALA A 162 -10.55 11.77 -7.26
C ALA A 162 -11.15 13.10 -6.83
N ILE A 163 -12.20 13.05 -6.02
CA ILE A 163 -12.91 14.23 -5.51
C ILE A 163 -12.00 15.04 -4.58
N ASN A 164 -11.36 14.39 -3.61
CA ASN A 164 -10.42 15.04 -2.70
C ASN A 164 -9.25 15.68 -3.48
N THR A 165 -8.66 14.93 -4.42
CA THR A 165 -7.59 15.46 -5.29
C THR A 165 -8.03 16.72 -6.04
N ALA A 166 -9.24 16.73 -6.60
CA ALA A 166 -9.75 17.91 -7.32
C ALA A 166 -9.94 19.12 -6.39
N ILE A 167 -10.45 18.90 -5.18
CA ILE A 167 -10.62 19.96 -4.17
C ILE A 167 -9.26 20.49 -3.71
N ASP A 168 -8.29 19.63 -3.43
CA ASP A 168 -6.98 20.02 -2.90
C ASP A 168 -6.13 20.75 -3.94
N CYS A 169 -6.21 20.36 -5.22
CA CYS A 169 -5.49 21.03 -6.30
C CYS A 169 -6.11 22.38 -6.69
N ALA A 170 -7.36 22.65 -6.35
CA ALA A 170 -8.08 23.85 -6.82
C ALA A 170 -7.45 25.17 -6.35
N ALA A 171 -6.82 25.18 -5.17
CA ALA A 171 -6.19 26.38 -4.62
C ALA A 171 -4.98 26.86 -5.44
N SER A 172 -4.19 25.93 -5.97
CA SER A 172 -2.93 26.22 -6.68
C SER A 172 -3.10 26.23 -8.20
N SER A 173 -4.11 25.55 -8.74
CA SER A 173 -4.32 25.46 -10.19
C SER A 173 -5.00 26.70 -10.78
N LYS A 174 -4.84 26.88 -12.09
CA LYS A 174 -5.61 27.87 -12.87
C LYS A 174 -7.07 27.48 -12.91
N LEU A 175 -7.35 26.24 -13.29
CA LEU A 175 -8.69 25.67 -13.39
C LEU A 175 -8.60 24.16 -13.15
N ILE A 176 -9.54 23.61 -12.38
CA ILE A 176 -9.76 22.18 -12.24
C ILE A 176 -10.97 21.75 -13.07
N THR A 177 -10.80 20.68 -13.87
CA THR A 177 -11.92 19.95 -14.42
C THR A 177 -12.01 18.59 -13.74
N LEU A 178 -13.04 18.38 -12.90
CA LEU A 178 -13.36 17.07 -12.36
C LEU A 178 -14.17 16.27 -13.36
N LEU A 179 -13.56 15.28 -13.97
CA LEU A 179 -14.19 14.40 -14.95
C LEU A 179 -14.67 13.11 -14.29
N HIS A 180 -16.00 12.95 -14.19
CA HIS A 180 -16.66 11.86 -13.49
C HIS A 180 -17.60 11.12 -14.42
N ARG A 181 -17.56 9.77 -14.46
CA ARG A 181 -18.38 8.99 -15.40
C ARG A 181 -19.86 8.92 -15.00
N LYS A 182 -20.16 8.96 -13.70
CA LYS A 182 -21.54 8.85 -13.18
C LYS A 182 -22.16 10.22 -13.03
N ARG A 183 -23.50 10.30 -13.21
CA ARG A 183 -24.26 11.54 -13.01
C ARG A 183 -24.30 12.04 -11.55
N ARG A 184 -24.24 11.12 -10.59
CA ARG A 184 -24.26 11.48 -9.16
C ARG A 184 -22.89 11.19 -8.57
N LEU A 185 -22.29 12.21 -7.97
CA LEU A 185 -21.16 12.06 -7.09
C LEU A 185 -21.67 11.43 -5.78
N GLN A 186 -21.03 10.36 -5.35
CA GLN A 186 -21.22 9.83 -4.00
C GLN A 186 -20.20 10.52 -3.09
N ILE A 187 -20.62 11.61 -2.48
CA ILE A 187 -19.78 12.50 -1.68
C ILE A 187 -20.47 12.88 -0.37
N GLU A 188 -19.68 13.15 0.63
CA GLU A 188 -20.15 13.67 1.91
C GLU A 188 -20.64 15.11 1.77
N PRO A 189 -21.56 15.56 2.64
CA PRO A 189 -22.13 16.93 2.58
C PRO A 189 -21.06 18.02 2.58
N GLU A 190 -19.98 17.86 3.32
CA GLU A 190 -18.87 18.81 3.37
C GLU A 190 -18.16 18.93 2.03
N GLN A 191 -17.84 17.81 1.37
CA GLN A 191 -17.25 17.79 0.03
C GLN A 191 -18.17 18.44 -0.99
N GLN A 192 -19.48 18.21 -0.87
CA GLN A 192 -20.48 18.85 -1.74
C GLN A 192 -20.45 20.38 -1.62
N HIS A 193 -20.40 20.91 -0.40
CA HIS A 193 -20.27 22.34 -0.17
C HIS A 193 -18.97 22.91 -0.73
N ARG A 194 -17.84 22.24 -0.54
CA ARG A 194 -16.54 22.66 -1.07
C ARG A 194 -16.53 22.69 -2.61
N ILE A 195 -17.07 21.66 -3.27
CA ILE A 195 -17.20 21.65 -4.73
C ILE A 195 -18.07 22.80 -5.21
N ALA A 196 -19.24 23.00 -4.60
CA ALA A 196 -20.15 24.09 -4.98
C ALA A 196 -19.49 25.47 -4.85
N ALA A 197 -18.75 25.71 -3.78
CA ALA A 197 -18.01 26.95 -3.59
C ALA A 197 -16.91 27.15 -4.67
N LEU A 198 -16.20 26.10 -5.04
CA LEU A 198 -15.17 26.13 -6.10
C LEU A 198 -15.80 26.36 -7.48
N GLN A 199 -17.00 25.83 -7.74
CA GLN A 199 -17.73 26.08 -8.97
C GLN A 199 -18.24 27.54 -9.06
N GLN A 200 -18.72 28.10 -7.95
CA GLN A 200 -19.13 29.51 -7.88
C GLN A 200 -17.96 30.48 -8.06
N ALA A 201 -16.73 30.05 -7.67
CA ALA A 201 -15.51 30.82 -7.83
C ALA A 201 -14.83 30.60 -9.20
N ASP A 202 -15.47 29.91 -10.14
CA ASP A 202 -14.92 29.52 -11.45
C ASP A 202 -13.57 28.77 -11.37
N LYS A 203 -13.32 28.10 -10.23
CA LYS A 203 -12.10 27.32 -9.99
C LYS A 203 -12.25 25.84 -10.31
N LEU A 204 -13.48 25.33 -10.38
CA LEU A 204 -13.78 23.95 -10.68
C LEU A 204 -14.93 23.80 -11.64
N GLN A 205 -14.75 22.98 -12.69
CA GLN A 205 -15.81 22.52 -13.58
C GLN A 205 -16.05 21.03 -13.38
N LEU A 206 -17.31 20.64 -13.27
CA LEU A 206 -17.72 19.23 -13.21
C LEU A 206 -18.20 18.79 -14.58
N VAL A 207 -17.56 17.78 -15.15
CA VAL A 207 -17.90 17.21 -16.45
C VAL A 207 -18.26 15.73 -16.29
N HIS A 208 -19.39 15.33 -16.88
CA HIS A 208 -19.84 13.93 -16.84
C HIS A 208 -19.54 13.23 -18.17
N GLY A 209 -18.47 12.43 -18.19
CA GLY A 209 -18.02 11.77 -19.40
C GLY A 209 -16.83 10.83 -19.17
N LYS A 210 -16.27 10.36 -20.27
CA LYS A 210 -15.06 9.51 -20.29
C LYS A 210 -14.07 10.04 -21.32
N ILE A 211 -12.78 9.95 -21.01
CA ILE A 211 -11.72 10.25 -21.98
C ILE A 211 -11.73 9.21 -23.08
N VAL A 212 -11.76 9.66 -24.32
CA VAL A 212 -11.73 8.80 -25.52
C VAL A 212 -10.47 9.01 -26.34
N ALA A 213 -9.82 10.18 -26.25
CA ALA A 213 -8.51 10.42 -26.86
C ALA A 213 -7.73 11.49 -26.09
N ALA A 214 -6.42 11.46 -26.22
CA ALA A 214 -5.50 12.48 -25.75
C ALA A 214 -4.69 13.01 -26.95
N THR A 215 -4.60 14.31 -27.10
CA THR A 215 -3.93 14.96 -28.22
C THR A 215 -2.78 15.83 -27.74
N GLY A 216 -1.74 15.89 -28.58
CA GLY A 216 -0.50 16.58 -28.32
C GLY A 216 0.68 15.79 -28.90
N ALA A 217 1.70 16.44 -29.41
CA ALA A 217 2.84 15.75 -30.02
C ALA A 217 3.87 15.30 -28.98
N LYS A 218 4.50 16.27 -28.28
CA LYS A 218 5.47 16.05 -27.20
C LYS A 218 4.85 16.31 -25.83
N THR A 219 3.86 17.18 -25.79
CA THR A 219 3.13 17.59 -24.58
C THR A 219 1.66 17.25 -24.77
N LEU A 220 0.96 17.00 -23.64
CA LEU A 220 -0.47 16.85 -23.62
C LEU A 220 -1.10 18.25 -23.79
N ASP A 221 -1.87 18.46 -24.85
CA ASP A 221 -2.48 19.77 -25.14
C ASP A 221 -3.97 19.75 -24.75
N LYS A 222 -4.67 18.68 -25.05
CA LYS A 222 -6.11 18.54 -24.78
C LYS A 222 -6.55 17.09 -24.69
N LEU A 223 -7.66 16.88 -23.98
CA LEU A 223 -8.38 15.63 -23.91
C LEU A 223 -9.67 15.73 -24.69
N ARG A 224 -9.99 14.71 -25.48
CA ARG A 224 -11.30 14.53 -26.06
C ARG A 224 -12.13 13.64 -25.15
N VAL A 225 -13.29 14.17 -24.73
CA VAL A 225 -14.16 13.58 -23.73
C VAL A 225 -15.52 13.30 -24.37
N GLN A 226 -15.97 12.05 -24.33
CA GLN A 226 -17.32 11.68 -24.71
C GLN A 226 -18.25 11.90 -23.51
N LEU A 227 -19.21 12.79 -23.68
CA LEU A 227 -20.26 13.07 -22.69
C LEU A 227 -21.28 11.93 -22.62
N GLN A 228 -22.10 11.94 -21.58
CA GLN A 228 -23.22 10.99 -21.46
C GLN A 228 -24.29 11.15 -22.54
N SER A 229 -24.41 12.33 -23.14
CA SER A 229 -25.26 12.61 -24.33
C SER A 229 -24.74 11.95 -25.61
N ARG A 230 -23.54 11.37 -25.59
CA ARG A 230 -22.74 10.86 -26.70
C ARG A 230 -22.02 11.94 -27.52
N ASP A 231 -22.24 13.21 -27.22
CA ASP A 231 -21.47 14.30 -27.82
C ASP A 231 -20.02 14.25 -27.37
N GLU A 232 -19.12 14.78 -28.16
CA GLU A 232 -17.71 14.89 -27.81
C GLU A 232 -17.32 16.35 -27.60
N ILE A 233 -16.56 16.60 -26.55
CA ILE A 233 -15.98 17.93 -26.25
C ILE A 233 -14.46 17.81 -26.14
N GLU A 234 -13.77 18.90 -26.37
CA GLU A 234 -12.32 19.02 -26.12
C GLU A 234 -12.08 19.85 -24.87
N ILE A 235 -11.22 19.37 -23.98
CA ILE A 235 -10.84 20.03 -22.74
C ILE A 235 -9.35 20.33 -22.79
N PRO A 236 -8.94 21.61 -22.82
CA PRO A 236 -7.53 22.00 -22.71
C PRO A 236 -6.94 21.44 -21.41
N THR A 237 -5.78 20.82 -21.49
CA THR A 237 -5.23 20.05 -20.36
C THR A 237 -3.71 20.18 -20.32
N ASP A 238 -3.19 20.84 -19.30
CA ASP A 238 -1.75 20.89 -19.03
C ASP A 238 -1.33 19.67 -18.19
N THR A 239 -2.20 19.22 -17.28
CA THR A 239 -1.95 18.07 -16.41
C THR A 239 -3.20 17.21 -16.25
N LEU A 240 -3.03 15.90 -16.35
CA LEU A 240 -4.07 14.90 -16.13
C LEU A 240 -3.72 14.06 -14.89
N ILE A 241 -4.59 14.05 -13.91
CA ILE A 241 -4.48 13.22 -12.71
C ILE A 241 -5.57 12.14 -12.75
N ALA A 242 -5.17 10.88 -12.87
CA ALA A 242 -6.11 9.76 -12.96
C ALA A 242 -6.21 9.04 -11.61
N ARG A 243 -7.35 9.17 -10.94
CA ARG A 243 -7.71 8.52 -9.66
C ARG A 243 -8.75 7.43 -9.88
N LEU A 244 -8.41 6.46 -10.73
CA LEU A 244 -9.33 5.38 -11.14
C LEU A 244 -9.43 4.26 -10.11
N GLY A 245 -8.75 4.39 -8.98
CA GLY A 245 -8.56 3.35 -7.99
C GLY A 245 -7.34 2.50 -8.30
N ASN A 246 -7.08 1.56 -7.41
CA ASN A 246 -5.97 0.63 -7.50
C ASN A 246 -6.50 -0.78 -7.78
N SER A 247 -5.82 -1.51 -8.63
CA SER A 247 -6.07 -2.93 -8.84
C SER A 247 -4.99 -3.73 -8.14
N PRO A 248 -5.34 -4.74 -7.34
CA PRO A 248 -4.34 -5.64 -6.81
C PRO A 248 -3.66 -6.35 -7.99
N LYS A 249 -2.35 -6.17 -8.13
CA LYS A 249 -1.54 -7.01 -8.99
C LYS A 249 -1.35 -8.30 -8.22
N GLY A 250 -2.00 -9.37 -8.67
CA GLY A 250 -1.82 -10.68 -8.05
C GLY A 250 -0.32 -11.01 -7.98
N ASN A 251 0.14 -11.42 -6.81
CA ASN A 251 1.49 -11.96 -6.70
C ASN A 251 1.51 -13.31 -7.41
N ASP A 252 2.56 -13.57 -8.17
CA ASP A 252 2.76 -14.89 -8.78
C ASP A 252 3.38 -15.84 -7.75
N PHE A 253 2.57 -16.25 -6.77
CA PHE A 253 2.99 -17.22 -5.74
C PHE A 253 3.37 -18.59 -6.32
N ASN A 254 2.95 -18.89 -7.56
CA ASN A 254 3.34 -20.11 -8.24
C ASN A 254 4.86 -20.11 -8.54
N SER A 255 5.44 -18.94 -8.85
CA SER A 255 6.89 -18.80 -9.04
C SER A 255 7.68 -19.00 -7.75
N TRP A 256 7.03 -18.88 -6.59
CA TRP A 256 7.65 -19.09 -5.28
C TRP A 256 7.44 -20.51 -4.73
N ASN A 257 6.76 -21.39 -5.50
CA ASN A 257 6.46 -22.77 -5.12
C ASN A 257 5.72 -22.89 -3.77
N LEU A 258 4.76 -22.01 -3.53
CA LEU A 258 3.93 -22.03 -2.34
C LEU A 258 2.58 -22.69 -2.62
N ALA A 259 2.09 -23.48 -1.68
CA ALA A 259 0.74 -24.02 -1.74
C ALA A 259 -0.28 -22.87 -1.58
N THR A 260 -1.26 -22.83 -2.49
CA THR A 260 -2.27 -21.78 -2.51
C THR A 260 -3.68 -22.35 -2.65
N GLU A 261 -4.64 -21.67 -2.05
CA GLU A 261 -6.07 -21.89 -2.26
C GLU A 261 -6.73 -20.56 -2.61
N ARG A 262 -7.42 -20.46 -3.78
CA ARG A 262 -8.11 -19.23 -4.25
C ARG A 262 -7.21 -18.00 -4.25
N ASN A 263 -5.97 -18.15 -4.69
CA ASN A 263 -4.93 -17.11 -4.71
C ASN A 263 -4.50 -16.61 -3.31
N LEU A 264 -4.76 -17.37 -2.25
CA LEU A 264 -4.27 -17.12 -0.91
C LEU A 264 -3.28 -18.21 -0.52
N ILE A 265 -2.25 -17.85 0.24
CA ILE A 265 -1.22 -18.80 0.69
C ILE A 265 -1.81 -19.67 1.81
N THR A 266 -1.78 -20.97 1.63
CA THR A 266 -2.20 -21.92 2.69
C THR A 266 -1.12 -21.99 3.76
N VAL A 267 -1.51 -21.86 5.03
CA VAL A 267 -0.60 -21.88 6.18
C VAL A 267 -1.10 -22.85 7.26
N ASP A 268 -0.17 -23.32 8.09
CA ASP A 268 -0.53 -23.99 9.34
C ASP A 268 -1.04 -22.93 10.34
N ALA A 269 -2.19 -23.19 10.95
CA ALA A 269 -2.79 -22.24 11.90
C ALA A 269 -2.04 -22.14 13.23
N ALA A 270 -1.11 -23.04 13.53
CA ALA A 270 -0.35 -23.05 14.76
C ALA A 270 0.82 -22.04 14.76
N ASP A 271 1.45 -21.85 13.61
CA ASP A 271 2.67 -21.03 13.49
C ASP A 271 2.74 -20.19 12.21
N PHE A 272 1.71 -20.28 11.35
CA PHE A 272 1.58 -19.58 10.06
C PHE A 272 2.72 -19.89 9.07
N SER A 273 3.37 -21.05 9.22
CA SER A 273 4.33 -21.58 8.25
C SER A 273 3.61 -21.96 6.95
N THR A 274 4.29 -21.76 5.82
CA THR A 274 3.82 -22.18 4.49
C THR A 274 4.29 -23.60 4.15
N SER A 275 3.98 -24.05 2.94
CA SER A 275 4.50 -25.31 2.40
C SER A 275 6.03 -25.35 2.19
N ARG A 276 6.70 -24.19 2.28
CA ARG A 276 8.17 -24.09 2.20
C ARG A 276 8.77 -23.71 3.54
N GLU A 277 9.77 -24.46 3.95
CA GLU A 277 10.47 -24.24 5.20
C GLU A 277 11.11 -22.83 5.26
N GLY A 278 10.95 -22.14 6.39
CA GLY A 278 11.47 -20.79 6.61
C GLY A 278 10.64 -19.68 5.98
N ILE A 279 9.53 -20.02 5.31
CA ILE A 279 8.62 -19.04 4.73
C ILE A 279 7.28 -19.09 5.48
N TYR A 280 6.83 -17.91 5.92
CA TYR A 280 5.60 -17.69 6.68
C TYR A 280 4.70 -16.70 5.92
N ALA A 281 3.40 -16.70 6.24
CA ALA A 281 2.50 -15.69 5.66
C ALA A 281 1.49 -15.19 6.70
N VAL A 282 1.32 -13.86 6.78
CA VAL A 282 0.46 -13.18 7.76
C VAL A 282 -0.46 -12.15 7.10
N GLY A 283 -1.60 -11.88 7.72
CA GLY A 283 -2.59 -10.92 7.23
C GLY A 283 -3.45 -11.48 6.10
N ASP A 284 -4.01 -10.60 5.28
CA ASP A 284 -5.06 -10.95 4.29
C ASP A 284 -4.59 -11.88 3.16
N ILE A 285 -3.28 -12.10 3.04
CA ILE A 285 -2.70 -12.94 2.00
C ILE A 285 -2.79 -14.44 2.29
N ASN A 286 -2.94 -14.82 3.57
CA ASN A 286 -2.99 -16.21 3.96
C ASN A 286 -4.43 -16.75 4.08
N THR A 287 -4.54 -18.08 4.09
CA THR A 287 -5.78 -18.81 4.37
C THR A 287 -5.52 -20.01 5.25
N TYR A 288 -6.44 -20.24 6.18
CA TYR A 288 -6.50 -21.37 7.11
C TYR A 288 -7.92 -21.53 7.65
N PRO A 289 -8.32 -22.66 8.24
CA PRO A 289 -9.65 -22.83 8.82
C PRO A 289 -9.97 -21.79 9.88
N GLY A 290 -11.05 -21.03 9.69
CA GLY A 290 -11.47 -19.96 10.60
C GLY A 290 -10.87 -18.58 10.33
N LYS A 291 -10.09 -18.41 9.27
CA LYS A 291 -9.50 -17.10 8.88
C LYS A 291 -10.54 -15.97 8.84
N ARG A 292 -10.17 -14.82 9.42
CA ARG A 292 -10.86 -13.54 9.25
C ARG A 292 -9.88 -12.50 8.73
N LYS A 293 -10.30 -11.73 7.72
CA LYS A 293 -9.50 -10.64 7.14
C LYS A 293 -9.70 -9.37 7.95
N LEU A 294 -9.10 -9.34 9.13
CA LEU A 294 -9.08 -8.22 10.07
C LEU A 294 -7.63 -7.90 10.41
N ILE A 295 -7.32 -6.63 10.61
CA ILE A 295 -5.98 -6.17 11.03
C ILE A 295 -5.59 -6.85 12.34
N LEU A 296 -6.52 -6.94 13.30
CA LEU A 296 -6.33 -7.62 14.57
C LEU A 296 -5.88 -9.09 14.41
N CYS A 297 -6.51 -9.84 13.49
CA CYS A 297 -6.12 -11.22 13.22
C CYS A 297 -4.69 -11.29 12.68
N GLY A 298 -4.33 -10.37 11.76
CA GLY A 298 -2.97 -10.27 11.25
C GLY A 298 -1.93 -9.93 12.32
N PHE A 299 -2.29 -9.14 13.33
CA PHE A 299 -1.41 -8.87 14.49
C PHE A 299 -1.18 -10.11 15.33
N HIS A 300 -2.23 -10.90 15.58
CA HIS A 300 -2.09 -12.18 16.27
C HIS A 300 -1.19 -13.15 15.49
N GLU A 301 -1.42 -13.28 14.19
CA GLU A 301 -0.60 -14.11 13.29
C GLU A 301 0.87 -13.69 13.32
N ALA A 302 1.16 -12.39 13.23
CA ALA A 302 2.53 -11.85 13.31
C ALA A 302 3.22 -12.18 14.63
N THR A 303 2.47 -12.18 15.73
CA THR A 303 3.00 -12.56 17.04
C THR A 303 3.44 -14.03 17.05
N LEU A 304 2.58 -14.95 16.60
CA LEU A 304 2.89 -16.38 16.58
C LEU A 304 4.06 -16.71 15.65
N VAL A 305 4.14 -16.06 14.48
CA VAL A 305 5.29 -16.20 13.57
C VAL A 305 6.60 -15.79 14.24
N ALA A 306 6.62 -14.67 14.97
CA ALA A 306 7.85 -14.24 15.65
C ALA A 306 8.34 -15.26 16.68
N PHE A 307 7.42 -15.86 17.46
CA PHE A 307 7.75 -16.95 18.39
C PHE A 307 8.20 -18.23 17.68
N ALA A 308 7.55 -18.60 16.58
CA ALA A 308 7.93 -19.78 15.77
C ALA A 308 9.35 -19.63 15.20
N ILE A 309 9.68 -18.45 14.66
CA ILE A 309 11.03 -18.15 14.15
C ILE A 309 12.06 -18.17 15.29
N ALA A 310 11.76 -17.55 16.43
CA ALA A 310 12.66 -17.53 17.57
C ALA A 310 12.97 -18.97 18.05
N LYS A 311 11.96 -19.83 18.17
CA LYS A 311 12.10 -21.24 18.52
C LYS A 311 12.96 -22.00 17.52
N LYS A 312 12.78 -21.72 16.21
CA LYS A 312 13.56 -22.37 15.17
C LYS A 312 15.02 -21.92 15.17
N MET A 313 15.29 -20.66 15.44
CA MET A 313 16.66 -20.11 15.48
C MET A 313 17.42 -20.53 16.75
N GLN A 314 16.73 -20.84 17.84
CA GLN A 314 17.30 -21.24 19.13
C GLN A 314 16.67 -22.54 19.63
N PRO A 315 16.84 -23.67 18.92
CA PRO A 315 16.12 -24.92 19.22
C PRO A 315 16.48 -25.55 20.56
N SER A 316 17.64 -25.24 21.10
CA SER A 316 18.10 -25.71 22.43
C SER A 316 17.61 -24.87 23.59
N GLU A 317 17.07 -23.68 23.34
CA GLU A 317 16.56 -22.79 24.36
C GLU A 317 15.06 -22.94 24.56
N SER A 318 14.62 -22.90 25.79
CA SER A 318 13.20 -22.79 26.13
C SER A 318 12.78 -21.34 25.93
N ILE A 319 12.03 -21.04 24.86
CA ILE A 319 11.52 -19.70 24.63
C ILE A 319 10.35 -19.45 25.58
N HIS A 320 10.62 -18.73 26.66
CA HIS A 320 9.60 -18.28 27.59
C HIS A 320 8.93 -17.00 27.09
N THR A 321 7.63 -16.90 27.29
CA THR A 321 6.92 -15.65 27.04
C THR A 321 7.39 -14.60 28.06
N LEU A 322 8.11 -13.59 27.58
CA LEU A 322 8.50 -12.44 28.37
C LEU A 322 7.41 -11.35 28.27
N TYR A 323 7.21 -10.64 29.38
CA TYR A 323 6.23 -9.56 29.44
C TYR A 323 6.95 -8.21 29.40
N THR A 324 6.57 -7.31 28.49
CA THR A 324 7.19 -5.98 28.32
C THR A 324 7.13 -5.13 29.58
N THR A 325 6.14 -5.37 30.44
CA THR A 325 5.94 -4.65 31.71
C THR A 325 6.96 -5.02 32.79
N THR A 326 7.60 -6.18 32.71
CA THR A 326 8.47 -6.70 33.77
C THR A 326 9.84 -7.17 33.28
N SER A 327 9.98 -7.47 32.00
CA SER A 327 11.25 -7.96 31.45
C SER A 327 12.19 -6.81 31.12
N THR A 328 13.30 -6.74 31.86
CA THR A 328 14.38 -5.77 31.62
C THR A 328 14.99 -5.95 30.23
N VAL A 329 15.08 -7.18 29.72
CA VAL A 329 15.56 -7.48 28.35
C VAL A 329 14.66 -6.83 27.28
N LEU A 330 13.33 -6.96 27.42
CA LEU A 330 12.41 -6.34 26.49
C LEU A 330 12.39 -4.81 26.61
N GLN A 331 12.51 -4.29 27.84
CA GLN A 331 12.60 -2.85 28.09
C GLN A 331 13.86 -2.25 27.47
N GLN A 332 15.01 -2.92 27.59
CA GLN A 332 16.24 -2.52 26.90
C GLN A 332 16.09 -2.53 25.38
N ARG A 333 15.49 -3.59 24.80
CA ARG A 333 15.22 -3.67 23.36
C ARG A 333 14.29 -2.55 22.88
N LEU A 334 13.37 -2.11 23.72
CA LEU A 334 12.45 -0.99 23.45
C LEU A 334 13.08 0.39 23.69
N GLY A 335 14.34 0.44 24.21
CA GLY A 335 15.00 1.70 24.55
C GLY A 335 14.42 2.39 25.79
N LEU A 336 13.79 1.65 26.70
CA LEU A 336 13.16 2.17 27.92
C LEU A 336 14.02 2.01 29.18
N ALA A 337 15.18 1.37 29.09
CA ALA A 337 16.11 1.07 30.19
C ALA A 337 17.52 1.58 29.88
#